data_e3454ca9481dee8e2e6ced662cfb7cf7
#
_entry.id   e3454ca9481dee8e2e6ced662cfb7cf7
#
_cell.length_a   1.000
_cell.length_b   1.000
_cell.length_c   1.000
_cell.angle_alpha   90.00
_cell.angle_beta   90.00
_cell.angle_gamma   90.00
#
_symmetry.space_group_name_H-M   'P 1'
#
loop_
_entity.id
_entity.type
_entity.pdbx_description
1 polymer ?
#
loop_
_entity_poly.entity_id
_entity_poly.type
_entity_poly.pdbx_seq_one_letter_code
_entity_poly.pdbx_strand_id
1 'polypeptide(L)'
;MKKNMVLMVVAIIVVLGIALMAIYNITVSPGRQEESEVKQLKPVSLKIMTTWSQWSCDDFNRYFFAESGMPRVGVILPSASMRLNITNISFVRIEDPKIWKAAGVNGSVDGFIGQNRYNITILCREGALHPIDDPEILALARDVPEFLKGYTDDGRLCWIAMFFVPYTWLVNTDYANKYGLEIPNSWTDLLKPEYVATITRGGNLVAAYPVTNRAPMMNTVNTLLSKYGWEKGWTLISVIFGSISRLEVGTRQARDSVSFGRALLTVLEFGDAYTAYSMFPDKLQILFPRNETGFWFTPIAIAARASDDGLEGMYRLIRWVLTEAQDMMFLNRTGWSFYIPVLGYNNTNPRIIYRDPAIANLYAPPVNMELMLGEAAPAIELYGDTIIADQDIRELLKMVVNRIVEKYINGEIGLEEYYKYLDMVGQPVEFVDPLTGGKTVFTLDKARELGNAIRSNSIDTEELKKVFKDAIISRLNTLLQNLD
;
A
#
# COMPACT_ATOMS: atom_id res chain seq x y z
N MET A 1 35.31 -30.85 55.02
CA MET A 1 35.75 -29.97 53.91
C MET A 1 34.63 -29.49 53.00
N LYS A 2 33.71 -30.33 52.48
CA LYS A 2 32.68 -29.90 51.51
C LYS A 2 31.67 -28.83 52.02
N LYS A 3 31.31 -28.87 53.31
CA LYS A 3 30.30 -27.93 53.90
C LYS A 3 30.80 -26.48 53.99
N ASN A 4 32.09 -26.30 54.25
CA ASN A 4 32.69 -24.94 54.36
C ASN A 4 32.92 -24.32 52.96
N MET A 5 33.11 -25.11 51.94
CA MET A 5 33.28 -24.65 50.57
C MET A 5 31.95 -24.14 49.98
N VAL A 6 30.83 -24.77 50.29
CA VAL A 6 29.51 -24.33 49.88
C VAL A 6 29.12 -23.00 50.54
N LEU A 7 29.42 -22.84 51.85
CA LEU A 7 29.19 -21.59 52.58
C LEU A 7 30.03 -20.45 52.01
N MET A 8 31.26 -20.71 51.61
CA MET A 8 32.17 -19.72 50.99
C MET A 8 31.68 -19.28 49.61
N VAL A 9 31.17 -20.17 48.79
CA VAL A 9 30.60 -19.86 47.47
C VAL A 9 29.32 -19.04 47.61
N VAL A 10 28.43 -19.38 48.53
CA VAL A 10 27.20 -18.60 48.76
C VAL A 10 27.55 -17.20 49.29
N ALA A 11 28.53 -17.05 50.19
CA ALA A 11 28.97 -15.73 50.66
C ALA A 11 29.53 -14.87 49.53
N ILE A 12 30.32 -15.44 48.59
CA ILE A 12 30.85 -14.71 47.43
C ILE A 12 29.73 -14.24 46.49
N ILE A 13 28.72 -15.09 46.24
CA ILE A 13 27.58 -14.72 45.38
C ILE A 13 26.77 -13.58 46.03
N VAL A 14 26.55 -13.59 47.32
CA VAL A 14 25.84 -12.56 48.06
C VAL A 14 26.64 -11.22 48.03
N VAL A 15 27.94 -11.26 48.23
CA VAL A 15 28.80 -10.07 48.16
C VAL A 15 28.86 -9.48 46.76
N LEU A 16 28.95 -10.34 45.72
CA LEU A 16 28.87 -9.89 44.34
C LEU A 16 27.51 -9.29 43.97
N GLY A 17 26.41 -9.88 44.48
CA GLY A 17 25.06 -9.35 44.29
C GLY A 17 24.89 -7.97 44.94
N ILE A 18 25.41 -7.76 46.14
CA ILE A 18 25.38 -6.47 46.84
C ILE A 18 26.28 -5.44 46.16
N ALA A 19 27.47 -5.86 45.68
CA ALA A 19 28.35 -4.98 44.92
C ALA A 19 27.75 -4.56 43.57
N LEU A 20 27.09 -5.45 42.86
CA LEU A 20 26.35 -5.13 41.63
C LEU A 20 25.16 -4.19 41.88
N MET A 21 24.41 -4.39 42.96
CA MET A 21 23.35 -3.43 43.35
C MET A 21 23.92 -2.07 43.76
N ALA A 22 25.05 -2.03 44.43
CA ALA A 22 25.69 -0.77 44.77
C ALA A 22 26.22 -0.03 43.54
N ILE A 23 26.83 -0.74 42.58
CA ILE A 23 27.28 -0.19 41.30
C ILE A 23 26.06 0.29 40.50
N TYR A 24 24.97 -0.48 40.47
CA TYR A 24 23.73 -0.09 39.80
C TYR A 24 23.14 1.20 40.40
N ASN A 25 23.13 1.31 41.73
CA ASN A 25 22.65 2.52 42.44
C ASN A 25 23.62 3.73 42.28
N ILE A 26 24.90 3.51 42.04
CA ILE A 26 25.87 4.60 41.82
C ILE A 26 25.85 5.08 40.38
N THR A 27 25.62 4.16 39.41
CA THR A 27 25.50 4.52 37.99
C THR A 27 24.13 5.08 37.63
N VAL A 28 23.13 4.83 38.46
CA VAL A 28 21.77 5.42 38.37
C VAL A 28 21.61 6.50 39.46
N SER A 29 22.68 7.23 39.84
CA SER A 29 22.49 8.50 40.55
C SER A 29 21.66 9.38 39.64
N PRO A 30 20.51 9.93 40.13
CA PRO A 30 19.79 10.92 39.36
C PRO A 30 20.76 12.09 39.21
N GLY A 31 21.38 12.20 37.99
CA GLY A 31 21.98 13.46 37.60
C GLY A 31 20.92 14.52 37.94
N ARG A 32 21.36 15.57 38.63
CA ARG A 32 20.55 16.75 38.87
C ARG A 32 19.73 16.99 37.60
N GLN A 33 18.48 16.54 37.64
CA GLN A 33 17.50 17.08 36.71
C GLN A 33 17.48 18.56 37.06
N GLU A 34 18.07 19.39 36.20
CA GLU A 34 17.55 20.73 36.07
C GLU A 34 16.05 20.54 35.98
N GLU A 35 15.30 20.99 36.97
CA GLU A 35 13.89 21.25 36.84
C GLU A 35 13.73 22.27 35.70
N SER A 36 13.83 21.77 34.45
CA SER A 36 13.20 22.46 33.35
C SER A 36 11.74 22.52 33.78
N GLU A 37 11.22 23.74 34.04
CA GLU A 37 9.80 23.98 34.19
C GLU A 37 9.10 23.14 33.14
N VAL A 38 8.52 22.02 33.55
CA VAL A 38 7.67 21.19 32.69
C VAL A 38 6.48 22.09 32.42
N LYS A 39 6.55 22.83 31.34
CA LYS A 39 5.49 23.68 30.85
C LYS A 39 4.27 22.81 30.83
N GLN A 40 3.37 23.02 31.77
CA GLN A 40 2.21 22.17 31.94
C GLN A 40 1.38 22.31 30.68
N LEU A 41 1.41 21.27 29.83
CA LEU A 41 0.74 21.29 28.53
C LEU A 41 -0.75 21.57 28.77
N LYS A 42 -1.31 22.51 28.02
CA LYS A 42 -2.76 22.78 28.09
C LYS A 42 -3.51 21.54 27.55
N PRO A 43 -4.61 21.12 28.24
CA PRO A 43 -5.45 20.04 27.70
C PRO A 43 -6.12 20.44 26.39
N VAL A 44 -6.07 19.57 25.40
CA VAL A 44 -6.67 19.81 24.09
C VAL A 44 -7.57 18.65 23.67
N SER A 45 -8.57 18.95 22.85
CA SER A 45 -9.43 17.98 22.20
C SER A 45 -9.29 18.17 20.70
N LEU A 46 -9.12 17.09 19.94
CA LEU A 46 -8.92 17.13 18.50
C LEU A 46 -10.14 16.60 17.74
N LYS A 47 -10.48 17.26 16.65
CA LYS A 47 -11.46 16.81 15.67
C LYS A 47 -10.75 16.55 14.34
N ILE A 48 -10.69 15.29 13.94
CA ILE A 48 -9.92 14.84 12.80
C ILE A 48 -10.84 14.26 11.73
N MET A 49 -10.73 14.73 10.50
CA MET A 49 -11.41 14.12 9.36
C MET A 49 -10.59 12.97 8.80
N THR A 50 -11.27 11.86 8.45
CA THR A 50 -10.58 10.63 8.04
C THR A 50 -11.36 9.84 6.99
N THR A 51 -10.62 9.05 6.18
CA THR A 51 -11.19 7.98 5.35
C THR A 51 -11.15 6.61 6.03
N TRP A 52 -10.58 6.51 7.20
CA TRP A 52 -10.48 5.25 7.94
C TRP A 52 -11.85 4.64 8.24
N SER A 53 -11.89 3.32 8.32
CA SER A 53 -13.06 2.63 8.84
C SER A 53 -13.30 2.98 10.32
N GLN A 54 -14.54 2.83 10.78
CA GLN A 54 -14.86 3.02 12.22
C GLN A 54 -13.97 2.15 13.10
N TRP A 55 -13.77 0.89 12.69
CA TRP A 55 -12.87 -0.02 13.41
C TRP A 55 -11.45 0.54 13.58
N SER A 56 -10.88 1.11 12.52
CA SER A 56 -9.53 1.70 12.57
C SER A 56 -9.47 2.90 13.51
N CYS A 57 -10.52 3.74 13.51
CA CYS A 57 -10.61 4.88 14.41
C CYS A 57 -10.72 4.43 15.90
N ASP A 58 -11.56 3.42 16.15
CA ASP A 58 -11.76 2.88 17.50
C ASP A 58 -10.48 2.19 18.00
N ASP A 59 -9.79 1.47 17.13
CA ASP A 59 -8.53 0.80 17.43
C ASP A 59 -7.43 1.83 17.75
N PHE A 60 -7.30 2.88 16.94
CA PHE A 60 -6.37 3.98 17.19
C PHE A 60 -6.64 4.62 18.56
N ASN A 61 -7.89 4.99 18.85
CA ASN A 61 -8.29 5.59 20.10
C ASN A 61 -8.02 4.67 21.30
N ARG A 62 -8.29 3.38 21.16
CA ARG A 62 -8.00 2.39 22.21
C ARG A 62 -6.53 2.39 22.61
N TYR A 63 -5.61 2.47 21.64
CA TYR A 63 -4.17 2.51 21.93
C TYR A 63 -3.70 3.86 22.42
N PHE A 64 -4.22 4.93 21.86
CA PHE A 64 -3.86 6.28 22.25
C PHE A 64 -4.29 6.61 23.69
N PHE A 65 -5.49 6.16 24.09
CA PHE A 65 -6.07 6.40 25.39
C PHE A 65 -5.89 5.25 26.41
N ALA A 66 -5.13 4.19 26.07
CA ALA A 66 -4.90 3.09 27.00
C ALA A 66 -4.34 3.59 28.34
N GLU A 67 -5.01 3.27 29.46
CA GLU A 67 -4.65 3.72 30.81
C GLU A 67 -3.26 3.25 31.25
N SER A 68 -2.88 2.04 30.86
CA SER A 68 -1.53 1.52 31.02
C SER A 68 -0.81 1.65 29.68
N GLY A 69 0.13 2.57 29.59
CA GLY A 69 0.99 2.69 28.42
C GLY A 69 1.59 1.34 28.04
N MET A 70 1.99 1.18 26.78
CA MET A 70 2.60 -0.06 26.32
C MET A 70 3.88 -0.34 27.11
N PRO A 71 4.06 -1.55 27.68
CA PRO A 71 5.26 -1.85 28.44
C PRO A 71 6.47 -1.87 27.51
N ARG A 72 7.34 -0.89 27.63
CA ARG A 72 8.73 -0.97 27.17
C ARG A 72 9.51 -1.69 28.26
N VAL A 73 9.96 -2.91 27.98
CA VAL A 73 10.88 -3.69 28.82
C VAL A 73 10.82 -3.33 30.31
N GLY A 74 9.70 -3.66 30.98
CA GLY A 74 9.57 -3.50 32.43
C GLY A 74 9.15 -2.12 32.96
N VAL A 75 8.94 -1.12 32.11
CA VAL A 75 8.47 0.22 32.50
C VAL A 75 7.05 0.45 32.00
N ILE A 76 6.11 0.71 32.90
CA ILE A 76 4.74 1.13 32.56
C ILE A 76 4.75 2.65 32.38
N LEU A 77 4.63 3.10 31.14
CA LEU A 77 4.46 4.53 30.85
C LEU A 77 2.98 4.93 30.95
N PRO A 78 2.67 6.15 31.34
CA PRO A 78 1.32 6.71 31.20
C PRO A 78 0.86 6.64 29.74
N SER A 79 -0.46 6.64 29.49
CA SER A 79 -1.01 6.66 28.12
C SER A 79 -0.45 7.83 27.29
N ALA A 80 -0.47 7.68 25.97
CA ALA A 80 -0.09 8.78 25.08
C ALA A 80 -0.97 10.02 25.34
N SER A 81 -2.25 9.81 25.52
CA SER A 81 -3.23 10.85 25.85
C SER A 81 -2.81 11.66 27.10
N MET A 82 -2.40 10.98 28.16
CA MET A 82 -1.97 11.66 29.41
C MET A 82 -0.66 12.45 29.23
N ARG A 83 0.32 11.87 28.55
CA ARG A 83 1.64 12.51 28.33
C ARG A 83 1.54 13.70 27.37
N LEU A 84 0.70 13.61 26.37
CA LEU A 84 0.48 14.67 25.37
C LEU A 84 -0.60 15.67 25.81
N ASN A 85 -1.31 15.39 26.90
CA ASN A 85 -2.48 16.14 27.37
C ASN A 85 -3.52 16.38 26.26
N ILE A 86 -3.77 15.32 25.45
CA ILE A 86 -4.84 15.27 24.45
C ILE A 86 -5.98 14.47 25.09
N THR A 87 -7.06 15.16 25.47
CA THR A 87 -8.15 14.59 26.26
C THR A 87 -9.19 13.84 25.44
N ASN A 88 -9.28 14.15 24.14
CA ASN A 88 -10.20 13.50 23.23
C ASN A 88 -9.69 13.60 21.79
N ILE A 89 -9.93 12.56 20.98
CA ILE A 89 -9.80 12.58 19.52
C ILE A 89 -11.11 12.08 18.94
N SER A 90 -11.85 12.96 18.26
CA SER A 90 -13.07 12.62 17.54
C SER A 90 -12.80 12.52 16.04
N PHE A 91 -13.17 11.38 15.45
CA PHE A 91 -13.02 11.16 14.01
C PHE A 91 -14.33 11.45 13.26
N VAL A 92 -14.23 12.22 12.18
CA VAL A 92 -15.33 12.49 11.25
C VAL A 92 -15.01 11.77 9.93
N ARG A 93 -15.71 10.70 9.66
CA ARG A 93 -15.46 9.89 8.47
C ARG A 93 -16.14 10.47 7.24
N ILE A 94 -15.34 10.92 6.28
CA ILE A 94 -15.78 11.49 5.00
C ILE A 94 -14.81 11.03 3.92
N GLU A 95 -15.32 10.58 2.78
CA GLU A 95 -14.50 10.15 1.63
C GLU A 95 -14.34 11.26 0.57
N ASP A 96 -15.31 12.16 0.45
CA ASP A 96 -15.33 13.24 -0.56
C ASP A 96 -14.26 14.31 -0.28
N PRO A 97 -13.25 14.47 -1.15
CA PRO A 97 -12.19 15.47 -0.99
C PRO A 97 -12.68 16.92 -1.04
N LYS A 98 -13.82 17.20 -1.67
CA LYS A 98 -14.41 18.55 -1.67
C LYS A 98 -14.86 18.97 -0.27
N ILE A 99 -15.41 18.03 0.50
CA ILE A 99 -15.80 18.27 1.89
C ILE A 99 -14.54 18.47 2.75
N TRP A 100 -13.46 17.74 2.49
CA TRP A 100 -12.17 17.95 3.17
C TRP A 100 -11.62 19.34 2.94
N LYS A 101 -11.65 19.83 1.68
CA LYS A 101 -11.23 21.19 1.35
C LYS A 101 -12.04 22.23 2.12
N ALA A 102 -13.36 22.09 2.09
CA ALA A 102 -14.23 23.01 2.82
C ALA A 102 -13.94 23.01 4.32
N ALA A 103 -13.74 21.83 4.93
CA ALA A 103 -13.45 21.67 6.35
C ALA A 103 -12.11 22.31 6.76
N GLY A 104 -11.08 22.16 5.93
CA GLY A 104 -9.77 22.75 6.17
C GLY A 104 -9.78 24.28 6.12
N VAL A 105 -10.56 24.85 5.20
CA VAL A 105 -10.65 26.30 5.01
C VAL A 105 -11.58 26.98 6.01
N ASN A 106 -12.63 26.30 6.50
CA ASN A 106 -13.59 26.89 7.45
C ASN A 106 -13.30 26.63 8.92
N GLY A 107 -12.25 25.81 9.23
CA GLY A 107 -11.87 25.50 10.60
C GLY A 107 -12.82 24.55 11.33
N SER A 108 -13.59 23.74 10.61
CA SER A 108 -14.51 22.79 11.24
C SER A 108 -13.82 21.52 11.76
N VAL A 109 -12.53 21.34 11.48
CA VAL A 109 -11.64 20.26 11.96
C VAL A 109 -10.26 20.82 12.25
N ASP A 110 -9.49 20.11 13.09
CA ASP A 110 -8.12 20.48 13.45
C ASP A 110 -7.10 19.80 12.53
N GLY A 111 -7.44 18.64 11.99
CA GLY A 111 -6.52 17.90 11.12
C GLY A 111 -7.18 16.82 10.28
N PHE A 112 -6.35 16.16 9.54
CA PHE A 112 -6.71 15.14 8.58
C PHE A 112 -5.83 13.90 8.74
N ILE A 113 -6.44 12.71 8.64
CA ILE A 113 -5.75 11.43 8.59
C ILE A 113 -6.38 10.58 7.49
N GLY A 114 -5.55 10.05 6.58
CA GLY A 114 -6.01 9.26 5.44
C GLY A 114 -6.07 10.10 4.16
N GLN A 115 -6.89 9.73 3.23
CA GLN A 115 -6.88 10.14 1.83
C GLN A 115 -5.72 9.55 1.03
N ASN A 116 -5.90 9.50 -0.27
CA ASN A 116 -4.83 9.15 -1.18
C ASN A 116 -3.89 10.35 -1.40
N ARG A 117 -2.69 10.07 -1.89
CA ARG A 117 -1.65 11.07 -2.14
C ARG A 117 -2.11 12.23 -3.02
N TYR A 118 -2.87 11.92 -4.07
CA TYR A 118 -3.35 12.94 -5.00
C TYR A 118 -4.26 13.95 -4.30
N ASN A 119 -5.27 13.47 -3.60
CA ASN A 119 -6.24 14.33 -2.91
C ASN A 119 -5.56 15.16 -1.82
N ILE A 120 -4.69 14.56 -0.99
CA ILE A 120 -4.02 15.31 0.08
C ILE A 120 -3.04 16.35 -0.50
N THR A 121 -2.40 16.06 -1.63
CA THR A 121 -1.51 17.00 -2.32
C THR A 121 -2.31 18.16 -2.94
N ILE A 122 -3.49 17.90 -3.51
CA ILE A 122 -4.37 18.96 -3.98
C ILE A 122 -4.84 19.84 -2.82
N LEU A 123 -5.27 19.25 -1.71
CA LEU A 123 -5.67 20.02 -0.52
C LEU A 123 -4.54 20.93 -0.03
N CYS A 124 -3.29 20.47 -0.11
CA CYS A 124 -2.11 21.26 0.20
C CYS A 124 -1.97 22.48 -0.74
N ARG A 125 -1.97 22.25 -2.06
CA ARG A 125 -1.82 23.30 -3.08
C ARG A 125 -2.96 24.31 -3.05
N GLU A 126 -4.16 23.86 -2.73
CA GLU A 126 -5.35 24.72 -2.64
C GLU A 126 -5.47 25.46 -1.30
N GLY A 127 -4.45 25.36 -0.42
CA GLY A 127 -4.40 26.07 0.85
C GLY A 127 -5.39 25.59 1.89
N ALA A 128 -5.86 24.33 1.80
CA ALA A 128 -6.72 23.71 2.79
C ALA A 128 -5.95 23.07 3.95
N LEU A 129 -4.62 22.99 3.83
CA LEU A 129 -3.72 22.46 4.87
C LEU A 129 -2.80 23.55 5.39
N HIS A 130 -2.51 23.49 6.68
CA HIS A 130 -1.51 24.31 7.35
C HIS A 130 -0.12 23.72 7.09
N PRO A 131 0.88 24.51 6.66
CA PRO A 131 2.25 24.03 6.59
C PRO A 131 2.76 23.60 7.96
N ILE A 132 3.48 22.49 8.00
CA ILE A 132 4.11 21.98 9.21
C ILE A 132 5.43 22.73 9.40
N ASP A 133 5.50 23.62 10.39
CA ASP A 133 6.65 24.46 10.69
C ASP A 133 7.30 24.16 12.05
N ASP A 134 6.77 23.17 12.77
CA ASP A 134 7.33 22.69 14.05
C ASP A 134 8.76 22.15 13.83
N PRO A 135 9.79 22.72 14.52
CA PRO A 135 11.19 22.34 14.28
C PRO A 135 11.51 20.88 14.59
N GLU A 136 10.81 20.28 15.56
CA GLU A 136 11.04 18.90 15.95
C GLU A 136 10.45 17.94 14.89
N ILE A 137 9.26 18.24 14.37
CA ILE A 137 8.66 17.48 13.26
C ILE A 137 9.52 17.61 12.01
N LEU A 138 10.00 18.81 11.70
CA LEU A 138 10.87 19.04 10.54
C LEU A 138 12.21 18.28 10.66
N ALA A 139 12.75 18.15 11.88
CA ALA A 139 13.94 17.33 12.12
C ALA A 139 13.65 15.84 11.87
N LEU A 140 12.55 15.31 12.41
CA LEU A 140 12.12 13.93 12.17
C LEU A 140 11.83 13.67 10.68
N ALA A 141 11.20 14.62 10.00
CA ALA A 141 10.84 14.49 8.60
C ALA A 141 12.04 14.36 7.65
N ARG A 142 13.25 14.74 8.06
CA ARG A 142 14.46 14.54 7.24
C ARG A 142 14.74 13.07 6.95
N ASP A 143 14.43 12.20 7.91
CA ASP A 143 14.67 10.76 7.81
C ASP A 143 13.49 10.01 7.16
N VAL A 144 12.37 10.69 6.92
CA VAL A 144 11.24 10.12 6.19
C VAL A 144 11.51 10.20 4.69
N PRO A 145 11.33 9.08 3.92
CA PRO A 145 11.49 9.09 2.47
C PRO A 145 10.65 10.16 1.77
N GLU A 146 11.19 10.79 0.72
CA GLU A 146 10.52 11.89 0.00
C GLU A 146 9.15 11.50 -0.57
N PHE A 147 8.98 10.26 -0.99
CA PHE A 147 7.69 9.79 -1.51
C PHE A 147 6.59 9.64 -0.44
N LEU A 148 6.94 9.74 0.84
CA LEU A 148 6.02 9.70 2.00
C LEU A 148 5.77 11.10 2.61
N LYS A 149 6.11 12.14 1.88
CA LYS A 149 5.92 13.55 2.27
C LYS A 149 5.30 14.34 1.12
N GLY A 150 4.71 15.47 1.45
CA GLY A 150 4.25 16.43 0.47
C GLY A 150 4.48 17.86 0.92
N TYR A 151 4.66 18.73 -0.06
CA TYR A 151 5.06 20.10 0.14
C TYR A 151 4.09 21.06 -0.56
N THR A 152 4.01 22.26 -0.02
CA THR A 152 3.41 23.41 -0.70
C THR A 152 4.26 23.83 -1.92
N ASP A 153 3.72 24.62 -2.80
CA ASP A 153 4.45 25.10 -3.98
C ASP A 153 5.70 25.95 -3.62
N ASP A 154 5.72 26.56 -2.42
CA ASP A 154 6.87 27.28 -1.87
C ASP A 154 7.82 26.38 -1.05
N GLY A 155 7.63 25.05 -1.09
CA GLY A 155 8.55 24.06 -0.54
C GLY A 155 8.40 23.79 0.97
N ARG A 156 7.33 24.26 1.64
CA ARG A 156 7.09 23.94 3.05
C ARG A 156 6.41 22.60 3.20
N LEU A 157 6.80 21.82 4.20
CA LEU A 157 6.16 20.52 4.50
C LEU A 157 4.67 20.73 4.81
N CYS A 158 3.81 19.93 4.20
CA CYS A 158 2.37 20.10 4.26
C CYS A 158 1.65 18.89 4.82
N TRP A 159 2.14 17.72 4.51
CA TRP A 159 1.68 16.45 5.06
C TRP A 159 2.83 15.44 5.13
N ILE A 160 2.71 14.46 5.99
CA ILE A 160 3.66 13.36 6.15
C ILE A 160 2.91 12.06 6.36
N ALA A 161 3.43 10.95 5.84
CA ALA A 161 2.83 9.65 6.09
C ALA A 161 3.09 9.19 7.52
N MET A 162 2.09 8.58 8.14
CA MET A 162 2.20 7.92 9.44
C MET A 162 2.88 6.56 9.32
N PHE A 163 2.52 5.81 8.31
CA PHE A 163 3.02 4.48 7.98
C PHE A 163 2.71 4.18 6.51
N PHE A 164 3.29 3.10 6.00
CA PHE A 164 2.93 2.57 4.68
C PHE A 164 2.79 1.06 4.71
N VAL A 165 2.07 0.52 3.72
CA VAL A 165 1.81 -0.92 3.56
C VAL A 165 2.21 -1.32 2.15
N PRO A 166 3.21 -2.22 2.01
CA PRO A 166 3.57 -2.73 0.70
C PRO A 166 2.53 -3.74 0.22
N TYR A 167 2.35 -3.78 -1.09
CA TYR A 167 1.70 -4.90 -1.75
C TYR A 167 2.74 -5.97 -2.06
N THR A 168 2.34 -7.22 -1.95
CA THR A 168 3.23 -8.37 -2.09
C THR A 168 2.59 -9.41 -2.99
N TRP A 169 3.40 -10.29 -3.55
CA TRP A 169 2.90 -11.51 -4.13
C TRP A 169 2.80 -12.59 -3.06
N LEU A 170 1.63 -13.19 -2.96
CA LEU A 170 1.46 -14.48 -2.31
C LEU A 170 1.52 -15.54 -3.40
N VAL A 171 2.49 -16.45 -3.32
CA VAL A 171 2.74 -17.47 -4.35
C VAL A 171 2.53 -18.85 -3.75
N ASN A 172 1.88 -19.75 -4.51
CA ASN A 172 1.71 -21.15 -4.14
C ASN A 172 2.77 -22.02 -4.81
N THR A 173 3.67 -22.58 -4.02
CA THR A 173 4.79 -23.42 -4.49
C THR A 173 4.33 -24.79 -4.98
N ASP A 174 3.28 -25.37 -4.39
CA ASP A 174 2.70 -26.64 -4.86
C ASP A 174 2.08 -26.47 -6.26
N TYR A 175 1.45 -25.30 -6.51
CA TYR A 175 0.94 -24.98 -7.85
C TYR A 175 2.08 -24.88 -8.86
N ALA A 176 3.15 -24.16 -8.53
CA ALA A 176 4.33 -24.06 -9.40
C ALA A 176 4.89 -25.44 -9.73
N ASN A 177 5.11 -26.26 -8.72
CA ASN A 177 5.60 -27.63 -8.87
C ASN A 177 4.69 -28.50 -9.74
N LYS A 178 3.36 -28.40 -9.55
CA LYS A 178 2.36 -29.15 -10.33
C LYS A 178 2.45 -28.89 -11.83
N TYR A 179 2.75 -27.65 -12.21
CA TYR A 179 2.83 -27.24 -13.61
C TYR A 179 4.28 -27.19 -14.15
N GLY A 180 5.28 -27.53 -13.33
CA GLY A 180 6.70 -27.49 -13.69
C GLY A 180 7.22 -26.08 -13.90
N LEU A 181 6.70 -25.11 -13.14
CA LEU A 181 7.08 -23.70 -13.22
C LEU A 181 8.15 -23.36 -12.18
N GLU A 182 9.06 -22.50 -12.55
CA GLU A 182 9.89 -21.80 -11.55
C GLU A 182 9.03 -20.77 -10.79
N ILE A 183 9.52 -20.29 -9.65
CA ILE A 183 8.88 -19.17 -8.96
C ILE A 183 9.23 -17.88 -9.69
N PRO A 184 8.24 -17.11 -10.17
CA PRO A 184 8.50 -15.90 -10.95
C PRO A 184 9.12 -14.79 -10.07
N ASN A 185 10.04 -14.02 -10.63
CA ASN A 185 10.69 -12.90 -9.97
C ASN A 185 10.24 -11.52 -10.51
N SER A 186 9.54 -11.52 -11.63
CA SER A 186 9.08 -10.33 -12.36
C SER A 186 7.73 -10.59 -13.03
N TRP A 187 6.94 -9.54 -13.24
CA TRP A 187 5.71 -9.63 -14.03
C TRP A 187 5.98 -10.12 -15.45
N THR A 188 7.12 -9.77 -16.04
CA THR A 188 7.49 -10.22 -17.39
C THR A 188 7.78 -11.71 -17.46
N ASP A 189 8.18 -12.35 -16.35
CA ASP A 189 8.34 -13.80 -16.33
C ASP A 189 7.03 -14.53 -16.64
N LEU A 190 5.89 -13.97 -16.20
CA LEU A 190 4.58 -14.56 -16.46
C LEU A 190 4.14 -14.51 -17.92
N LEU A 191 4.86 -13.78 -18.78
CA LEU A 191 4.65 -13.81 -20.24
C LEU A 191 5.44 -14.91 -20.94
N LYS A 192 6.35 -15.61 -20.27
CA LYS A 192 7.10 -16.70 -20.87
C LYS A 192 6.16 -17.85 -21.27
N PRO A 193 6.45 -18.55 -22.39
CA PRO A 193 5.56 -19.60 -22.90
C PRO A 193 5.15 -20.66 -21.87
N GLU A 194 6.07 -21.08 -20.99
CA GLU A 194 5.78 -22.07 -19.95
C GLU A 194 4.72 -21.64 -18.94
N TYR A 195 4.67 -20.35 -18.59
CA TYR A 195 3.63 -19.81 -17.70
C TYR A 195 2.32 -19.65 -18.48
N VAL A 196 2.35 -18.98 -19.63
CA VAL A 196 1.13 -18.74 -20.41
C VAL A 196 0.48 -20.05 -20.84
N ALA A 197 1.26 -21.10 -21.14
CA ALA A 197 0.75 -22.42 -21.46
C ALA A 197 -0.04 -23.09 -20.31
N THR A 198 0.10 -22.63 -19.07
CA THR A 198 -0.78 -23.14 -17.97
C THR A 198 -2.22 -22.73 -18.16
N ILE A 199 -2.48 -21.58 -18.80
CA ILE A 199 -3.82 -21.07 -19.10
C ILE A 199 -4.53 -22.03 -20.06
N THR A 200 -3.83 -22.53 -21.09
CA THR A 200 -4.36 -23.51 -22.07
C THR A 200 -4.72 -24.84 -21.40
N ARG A 201 -4.04 -25.20 -20.31
CA ARG A 201 -4.28 -26.39 -19.51
C ARG A 201 -5.34 -26.20 -18.42
N GLY A 202 -6.09 -25.09 -18.45
CA GLY A 202 -7.13 -24.76 -17.48
C GLY A 202 -6.61 -24.23 -16.13
N GLY A 203 -5.31 -23.88 -16.05
CA GLY A 203 -4.73 -23.24 -14.87
C GLY A 203 -4.98 -21.72 -14.84
N ASN A 204 -4.77 -21.11 -13.68
CA ASN A 204 -4.78 -19.67 -13.50
C ASN A 204 -3.41 -19.21 -12.99
N LEU A 205 -2.76 -18.28 -13.72
CA LEU A 205 -1.51 -17.68 -13.25
C LEU A 205 -1.77 -16.76 -12.07
N VAL A 206 -2.83 -15.97 -12.14
CA VAL A 206 -3.15 -14.99 -11.10
C VAL A 206 -4.59 -15.15 -10.63
N ALA A 207 -4.81 -15.12 -9.34
CA ALA A 207 -6.12 -14.90 -8.75
C ALA A 207 -6.38 -13.39 -8.73
N ALA A 208 -7.04 -12.89 -9.79
CA ALA A 208 -7.38 -11.49 -9.96
C ALA A 208 -8.80 -11.19 -9.48
N TYR A 209 -9.05 -9.92 -9.20
CA TYR A 209 -10.35 -9.37 -8.79
C TYR A 209 -10.55 -7.99 -9.43
N PRO A 210 -11.78 -7.41 -9.45
CA PRO A 210 -12.05 -6.13 -10.10
C PRO A 210 -11.14 -5.00 -9.61
N VAL A 211 -10.71 -4.15 -10.53
CA VAL A 211 -9.84 -2.99 -10.24
C VAL A 211 -10.56 -1.98 -9.37
N THR A 212 -11.82 -1.70 -9.68
CA THR A 212 -12.67 -0.72 -9.01
C THR A 212 -12.97 -1.04 -7.55
N ASN A 213 -12.80 -2.28 -7.14
CA ASN A 213 -13.25 -2.73 -5.82
C ASN A 213 -12.13 -2.76 -4.76
N ARG A 214 -10.86 -2.69 -5.15
CA ARG A 214 -9.76 -2.90 -4.19
C ARG A 214 -8.46 -2.21 -4.60
N ALA A 215 -7.90 -1.47 -3.66
CA ALA A 215 -6.65 -0.76 -3.81
C ALA A 215 -5.45 -1.61 -4.30
N PRO A 216 -5.24 -2.87 -3.87
CA PRO A 216 -4.11 -3.66 -4.38
C PRO A 216 -4.14 -3.89 -5.88
N MET A 217 -5.31 -4.17 -6.48
CA MET A 217 -5.41 -4.38 -7.94
C MET A 217 -5.21 -3.07 -8.70
N MET A 218 -5.82 -1.97 -8.25
CA MET A 218 -5.60 -0.65 -8.84
C MET A 218 -4.12 -0.26 -8.79
N ASN A 219 -3.47 -0.47 -7.66
CA ASN A 219 -2.03 -0.22 -7.53
C ASN A 219 -1.20 -1.11 -8.45
N THR A 220 -1.59 -2.37 -8.64
CA THR A 220 -0.90 -3.28 -9.56
C THR A 220 -0.98 -2.78 -10.99
N VAL A 221 -2.17 -2.40 -11.47
CA VAL A 221 -2.37 -1.81 -12.81
C VAL A 221 -1.46 -0.60 -12.99
N ASN A 222 -1.50 0.33 -12.06
CA ASN A 222 -0.68 1.54 -12.11
C ASN A 222 0.83 1.26 -12.04
N THR A 223 1.24 0.27 -11.22
CA THR A 223 2.64 -0.17 -11.14
C THR A 223 3.12 -0.71 -12.50
N LEU A 224 2.33 -1.54 -13.15
CA LEU A 224 2.67 -2.09 -14.47
C LEU A 224 2.79 -1.00 -15.54
N LEU A 225 1.83 -0.08 -15.59
CA LEU A 225 1.85 1.05 -16.53
C LEU A 225 3.05 1.99 -16.27
N SER A 226 3.39 2.24 -15.01
CA SER A 226 4.51 3.11 -14.65
C SER A 226 5.86 2.47 -14.92
N LYS A 227 6.01 1.18 -14.63
CA LYS A 227 7.27 0.44 -14.75
C LYS A 227 7.61 0.09 -16.19
N TYR A 228 6.62 -0.39 -16.94
CA TYR A 228 6.81 -0.95 -18.27
C TYR A 228 6.36 -0.02 -19.40
N GLY A 229 5.78 1.13 -19.06
CA GLY A 229 5.18 2.06 -20.02
C GLY A 229 3.77 1.65 -20.43
N TRP A 230 3.12 2.54 -21.20
CA TRP A 230 1.70 2.44 -21.49
C TRP A 230 1.35 1.16 -22.26
N GLU A 231 2.07 0.88 -23.36
CA GLU A 231 1.77 -0.26 -24.23
C GLU A 231 2.10 -1.60 -23.55
N LYS A 232 3.33 -1.75 -23.06
CA LYS A 232 3.76 -3.00 -22.41
C LYS A 232 3.03 -3.28 -21.11
N GLY A 233 2.69 -2.22 -20.34
CA GLY A 233 1.86 -2.34 -19.15
C GLY A 233 0.48 -2.92 -19.47
N TRP A 234 -0.19 -2.44 -20.50
CA TRP A 234 -1.47 -2.99 -20.94
C TRP A 234 -1.36 -4.41 -21.52
N THR A 235 -0.22 -4.75 -22.15
CA THR A 235 0.06 -6.15 -22.53
C THR A 235 0.08 -7.07 -21.31
N LEU A 236 0.84 -6.71 -20.28
CA LEU A 236 0.91 -7.47 -19.04
C LEU A 236 -0.46 -7.61 -18.38
N ILE A 237 -1.23 -6.51 -18.32
CA ILE A 237 -2.57 -6.51 -17.73
C ILE A 237 -3.51 -7.43 -18.52
N SER A 238 -3.53 -7.31 -19.84
CA SER A 238 -4.44 -8.11 -20.70
C SER A 238 -4.10 -9.60 -20.67
N VAL A 239 -2.81 -9.94 -20.78
CA VAL A 239 -2.39 -11.35 -20.84
C VAL A 239 -2.46 -12.01 -19.47
N ILE A 240 -2.00 -11.35 -18.40
CA ILE A 240 -1.86 -11.98 -17.08
C ILE A 240 -3.18 -11.95 -16.31
N PHE A 241 -3.88 -10.83 -16.34
CA PHE A 241 -5.11 -10.62 -15.54
C PHE A 241 -6.37 -10.74 -16.38
N GLY A 242 -6.33 -10.42 -17.67
CA GLY A 242 -7.48 -10.48 -18.56
C GLY A 242 -7.77 -11.89 -19.08
N SER A 243 -6.76 -12.79 -19.24
CA SER A 243 -6.97 -14.14 -19.77
C SER A 243 -7.29 -15.19 -18.69
N ILE A 244 -7.61 -14.78 -17.46
CA ILE A 244 -7.94 -15.69 -16.37
C ILE A 244 -9.28 -16.42 -16.60
N SER A 245 -9.36 -17.66 -16.11
CA SER A 245 -10.59 -18.46 -16.20
C SER A 245 -11.62 -18.06 -15.13
N ARG A 246 -11.18 -17.49 -14.01
CA ARG A 246 -12.03 -17.15 -12.89
C ARG A 246 -11.62 -15.82 -12.28
N LEU A 247 -12.58 -14.90 -12.16
CA LEU A 247 -12.44 -13.66 -11.42
C LEU A 247 -12.89 -13.89 -9.97
N GLU A 248 -12.10 -13.43 -9.02
CA GLU A 248 -12.46 -13.48 -7.60
C GLU A 248 -13.25 -12.22 -7.21
N VAL A 249 -14.03 -12.31 -6.14
CA VAL A 249 -14.86 -11.16 -5.70
C VAL A 249 -14.02 -10.09 -4.99
N GLY A 250 -12.87 -10.48 -4.42
CA GLY A 250 -11.98 -9.56 -3.72
C GLY A 250 -10.75 -10.25 -3.13
N THR A 251 -10.00 -9.49 -2.34
CA THR A 251 -8.70 -9.90 -1.78
C THR A 251 -8.76 -11.21 -1.00
N ARG A 252 -9.79 -11.41 -0.16
CA ARG A 252 -9.94 -12.63 0.64
C ARG A 252 -10.09 -13.87 -0.25
N GLN A 253 -10.96 -13.81 -1.27
CA GLN A 253 -11.19 -14.93 -2.18
C GLN A 253 -9.95 -15.19 -3.04
N ALA A 254 -9.25 -14.15 -3.48
CA ALA A 254 -8.00 -14.27 -4.21
C ALA A 254 -6.89 -14.92 -3.35
N ARG A 255 -6.76 -14.51 -2.09
CA ARG A 255 -5.88 -15.15 -1.11
C ARG A 255 -6.20 -16.63 -0.95
N ASP A 256 -7.48 -16.96 -0.73
CA ASP A 256 -7.94 -18.33 -0.55
C ASP A 256 -7.72 -19.17 -1.82
N SER A 257 -7.91 -18.58 -3.01
CA SER A 257 -7.62 -19.26 -4.28
C SER A 257 -6.16 -19.66 -4.41
N VAL A 258 -5.22 -18.80 -4.04
CA VAL A 258 -3.80 -19.13 -4.02
C VAL A 258 -3.49 -20.12 -2.89
N SER A 259 -4.00 -19.89 -1.68
CA SER A 259 -3.74 -20.78 -0.53
C SER A 259 -4.15 -22.23 -0.79
N PHE A 260 -5.21 -22.44 -1.57
CA PHE A 260 -5.70 -23.77 -1.94
C PHE A 260 -5.25 -24.27 -3.33
N GLY A 261 -4.24 -23.65 -3.92
CA GLY A 261 -3.61 -24.10 -5.17
C GLY A 261 -4.50 -23.99 -6.41
N ARG A 262 -5.44 -23.03 -6.45
CA ARG A 262 -6.29 -22.75 -7.61
C ARG A 262 -5.68 -21.72 -8.57
N ALA A 263 -4.69 -20.96 -8.10
CA ALA A 263 -3.88 -20.03 -8.89
C ALA A 263 -2.44 -20.03 -8.38
N LEU A 264 -1.50 -19.63 -9.25
CA LEU A 264 -0.09 -19.54 -8.90
C LEU A 264 0.15 -18.43 -7.88
N LEU A 265 -0.35 -17.23 -8.16
CA LEU A 265 -0.12 -16.09 -7.27
C LEU A 265 -1.32 -15.13 -7.21
N THR A 266 -1.26 -14.21 -6.26
CA THR A 266 -2.12 -13.02 -6.19
C THR A 266 -1.36 -11.86 -5.54
N VAL A 267 -1.83 -10.63 -5.77
CA VAL A 267 -1.33 -9.43 -5.10
C VAL A 267 -2.21 -9.10 -3.92
N LEU A 268 -1.60 -8.92 -2.76
CA LEU A 268 -2.28 -8.60 -1.50
C LEU A 268 -1.51 -7.52 -0.74
N GLU A 269 -2.19 -6.90 0.20
CA GLU A 269 -1.50 -6.21 1.28
C GLU A 269 -0.65 -7.20 2.07
N PHE A 270 0.52 -6.77 2.52
CA PHE A 270 1.45 -7.64 3.21
C PHE A 270 0.82 -8.39 4.39
N GLY A 271 -0.04 -7.74 5.17
CA GLY A 271 -0.71 -8.37 6.32
C GLY A 271 -1.62 -9.54 5.94
N ASP A 272 -2.35 -9.41 4.85
CA ASP A 272 -3.21 -10.48 4.32
C ASP A 272 -2.36 -11.65 3.79
N ALA A 273 -1.27 -11.34 3.08
CA ALA A 273 -0.35 -12.36 2.59
C ALA A 273 0.34 -13.11 3.73
N TYR A 274 0.81 -12.38 4.75
CA TYR A 274 1.46 -12.96 5.92
C TYR A 274 0.50 -13.84 6.73
N THR A 275 -0.76 -13.45 6.85
CA THR A 275 -1.78 -14.26 7.52
C THR A 275 -1.94 -15.61 6.81
N ALA A 276 -2.01 -15.64 5.48
CA ALA A 276 -2.09 -16.89 4.73
C ALA A 276 -0.81 -17.72 4.84
N TYR A 277 0.36 -17.07 4.67
CA TYR A 277 1.66 -17.72 4.81
C TYR A 277 1.82 -18.38 6.19
N SER A 278 1.42 -17.71 7.26
CA SER A 278 1.51 -18.24 8.62
C SER A 278 0.67 -19.53 8.84
N MET A 279 -0.41 -19.67 8.07
CA MET A 279 -1.25 -20.88 8.11
C MET A 279 -0.70 -22.03 7.25
N PHE A 280 0.04 -21.71 6.18
CA PHE A 280 0.52 -22.68 5.20
C PHE A 280 1.96 -22.41 4.77
N PRO A 281 2.93 -22.34 5.72
CA PRO A 281 4.31 -21.92 5.43
C PRO A 281 5.06 -22.86 4.47
N ASP A 282 4.68 -24.14 4.41
CA ASP A 282 5.29 -25.14 3.54
C ASP A 282 4.83 -25.05 2.07
N LYS A 283 3.73 -24.33 1.82
CA LYS A 283 3.07 -24.26 0.50
C LYS A 283 3.04 -22.87 -0.09
N LEU A 284 3.21 -21.86 0.73
CA LEU A 284 3.11 -20.47 0.33
C LEU A 284 4.43 -19.75 0.50
N GLN A 285 4.68 -18.80 -0.37
CA GLN A 285 5.81 -17.90 -0.31
C GLN A 285 5.33 -16.46 -0.48
N ILE A 286 5.92 -15.52 0.26
CA ILE A 286 5.71 -14.09 0.08
C ILE A 286 6.88 -13.54 -0.71
N LEU A 287 6.59 -12.85 -1.80
CA LEU A 287 7.60 -12.23 -2.64
C LEU A 287 7.34 -10.74 -2.79
N PHE A 288 8.43 -10.00 -2.91
CA PHE A 288 8.44 -8.57 -3.22
C PHE A 288 9.24 -8.38 -4.51
N PRO A 289 8.60 -8.48 -5.70
CA PRO A 289 9.30 -8.25 -6.96
C PRO A 289 9.95 -6.87 -6.97
N ARG A 290 11.24 -6.84 -7.22
CA ARG A 290 12.04 -5.62 -7.09
C ARG A 290 11.58 -4.53 -8.06
N ASN A 291 11.19 -3.37 -7.52
CA ASN A 291 10.64 -2.23 -8.27
C ASN A 291 9.37 -2.56 -9.08
N GLU A 292 8.61 -3.56 -8.65
CA GLU A 292 7.40 -4.03 -9.35
C GLU A 292 6.20 -4.22 -8.42
N THR A 293 6.33 -3.80 -7.15
CA THR A 293 5.25 -3.77 -6.18
C THR A 293 4.88 -2.34 -5.85
N GLY A 294 3.60 -2.09 -5.69
CA GLY A 294 3.08 -0.83 -5.17
C GLY A 294 3.02 -0.84 -3.63
N PHE A 295 2.55 0.24 -3.10
CA PHE A 295 2.24 0.41 -1.67
C PHE A 295 1.15 1.45 -1.52
N TRP A 296 0.51 1.46 -0.35
CA TRP A 296 -0.29 2.59 0.07
C TRP A 296 0.25 3.15 1.39
N PHE A 297 -0.13 4.35 1.74
CA PHE A 297 0.26 5.00 2.98
C PHE A 297 -0.86 5.86 3.50
N THR A 298 -0.79 6.19 4.79
CA THR A 298 -1.74 7.08 5.45
C THR A 298 -1.09 8.40 5.76
N PRO A 299 -1.45 9.49 5.08
CA PRO A 299 -0.97 10.82 5.42
C PRO A 299 -1.66 11.36 6.67
N ILE A 300 -0.94 12.17 7.43
CA ILE A 300 -1.45 13.04 8.47
C ILE A 300 -1.12 14.49 8.11
N ALA A 301 -2.08 15.38 8.30
CA ALA A 301 -1.95 16.80 7.96
C ALA A 301 -2.76 17.66 8.93
N ILE A 302 -2.43 18.94 9.01
CA ILE A 302 -3.08 19.95 9.84
C ILE A 302 -4.05 20.75 8.97
N ALA A 303 -5.25 21.06 9.45
CA ALA A 303 -6.20 21.91 8.74
C ALA A 303 -5.72 23.37 8.70
N ALA A 304 -5.91 24.06 7.56
CA ALA A 304 -5.42 25.43 7.37
C ALA A 304 -5.95 26.43 8.40
N ARG A 305 -7.15 26.17 8.92
CA ARG A 305 -7.82 27.01 9.92
C ARG A 305 -8.07 26.27 11.22
N ALA A 306 -7.18 25.32 11.58
CA ALA A 306 -7.19 24.74 12.93
C ALA A 306 -7.14 25.88 13.98
N SER A 307 -7.83 25.68 15.10
CA SER A 307 -7.69 26.61 16.22
C SER A 307 -6.26 26.55 16.78
N ASP A 308 -5.83 27.56 17.54
CA ASP A 308 -4.49 27.55 18.16
C ASP A 308 -4.29 26.31 19.04
N ASP A 309 -5.30 25.89 19.80
CA ASP A 309 -5.29 24.68 20.59
C ASP A 309 -5.27 23.42 19.71
N GLY A 310 -6.02 23.41 18.62
CA GLY A 310 -6.02 22.34 17.60
C GLY A 310 -4.69 22.20 16.91
N LEU A 311 -4.06 23.30 16.52
CA LEU A 311 -2.74 23.33 15.89
C LEU A 311 -1.68 22.73 16.82
N GLU A 312 -1.61 23.18 18.06
CA GLU A 312 -0.69 22.65 19.07
C GLU A 312 -0.96 21.16 19.34
N GLY A 313 -2.23 20.77 19.45
CA GLY A 313 -2.64 19.37 19.62
C GLY A 313 -2.22 18.50 18.45
N MET A 314 -2.35 18.98 17.21
CA MET A 314 -1.92 18.26 16.01
C MET A 314 -0.40 18.13 15.94
N TYR A 315 0.38 19.14 16.32
CA TYR A 315 1.84 19.01 16.42
C TYR A 315 2.25 17.93 17.42
N ARG A 316 1.63 17.89 18.61
CA ARG A 316 1.87 16.82 19.61
C ARG A 316 1.53 15.45 19.05
N LEU A 317 0.39 15.33 18.35
CA LEU A 317 -0.06 14.08 17.74
C LEU A 317 0.90 13.61 16.64
N ILE A 318 1.34 14.52 15.74
CA ILE A 318 2.28 14.19 14.66
C ILE A 318 3.63 13.75 15.21
N ARG A 319 4.18 14.45 16.23
CA ARG A 319 5.42 14.03 16.89
C ARG A 319 5.29 12.63 17.48
N TRP A 320 4.21 12.34 18.18
CA TRP A 320 3.94 11.02 18.74
C TRP A 320 3.80 9.95 17.65
N VAL A 321 3.08 10.25 16.58
CA VAL A 321 2.92 9.35 15.44
C VAL A 321 4.26 9.00 14.80
N LEU A 322 5.15 9.98 14.66
CA LEU A 322 6.48 9.77 14.04
C LEU A 322 7.50 9.13 14.98
N THR A 323 7.23 9.05 16.26
CA THR A 323 8.16 8.50 17.26
C THR A 323 7.60 7.26 17.94
N GLU A 324 6.87 7.41 19.03
CA GLU A 324 6.43 6.31 19.87
C GLU A 324 5.41 5.40 19.19
N ALA A 325 4.51 5.97 18.37
CA ALA A 325 3.53 5.18 17.64
C ALA A 325 4.19 4.23 16.64
N GLN A 326 5.35 4.58 16.09
CA GLN A 326 6.11 3.70 15.19
C GLN A 326 6.48 2.39 15.90
N ASP A 327 6.91 2.43 17.15
CA ASP A 327 7.18 1.24 17.94
C ASP A 327 5.91 0.43 18.24
N MET A 328 4.78 1.12 18.47
CA MET A 328 3.49 0.46 18.76
C MET A 328 2.94 -0.31 17.57
N MET A 329 3.08 0.21 16.36
CA MET A 329 2.59 -0.41 15.13
C MET A 329 3.27 -1.76 14.84
N PHE A 330 4.43 -2.04 15.44
CA PHE A 330 5.17 -3.31 15.29
C PHE A 330 4.98 -4.30 16.42
N LEU A 331 4.32 -3.92 17.50
CA LEU A 331 4.02 -4.85 18.56
C LEU A 331 2.79 -5.66 18.16
N ASN A 332 2.92 -6.98 18.05
CA ASN A 332 1.92 -7.99 17.67
C ASN A 332 0.57 -7.94 18.44
N ARG A 333 0.24 -6.84 19.08
CA ARG A 333 -0.99 -6.66 19.87
C ARG A 333 -2.02 -5.78 19.19
N THR A 334 -1.64 -5.16 18.07
CA THR A 334 -2.53 -4.29 17.31
C THR A 334 -2.75 -4.90 15.93
N GLY A 335 -3.91 -4.75 15.34
CA GLY A 335 -4.13 -5.06 13.93
C GLY A 335 -3.23 -4.24 12.96
N TRP A 336 -2.35 -3.40 13.51
CA TRP A 336 -1.41 -2.51 12.83
C TRP A 336 0.00 -3.10 12.68
N SER A 337 0.25 -4.30 13.22
CA SER A 337 1.58 -4.95 13.20
C SER A 337 2.14 -5.24 11.80
N PHE A 338 1.34 -5.05 10.77
CA PHE A 338 1.71 -5.23 9.37
C PHE A 338 2.04 -3.91 8.65
N TYR A 339 1.94 -2.78 9.35
CA TYR A 339 2.26 -1.48 8.79
C TYR A 339 3.72 -1.16 9.00
N ILE A 340 4.36 -0.59 7.99
CA ILE A 340 5.78 -0.27 8.03
C ILE A 340 5.96 1.17 8.49
N PRO A 341 6.80 1.45 9.50
CA PRO A 341 7.06 2.81 9.94
C PRO A 341 7.76 3.61 8.86
N VAL A 342 7.48 4.89 8.87
CA VAL A 342 8.12 5.84 7.96
C VAL A 342 9.53 6.21 8.41
N LEU A 343 9.85 6.07 9.71
CA LEU A 343 11.17 6.29 10.28
C LEU A 343 11.85 4.95 10.57
N GLY A 344 13.00 4.76 9.97
CA GLY A 344 13.96 3.79 10.46
C GLY A 344 13.70 2.33 10.16
N TYR A 345 14.03 1.90 8.97
CA TYR A 345 14.33 0.49 8.67
C TYR A 345 15.51 -0.08 9.49
N ASN A 346 16.33 0.76 10.04
CA ASN A 346 17.44 0.40 10.93
C ASN A 346 16.97 0.05 12.34
N ASN A 347 15.66 -0.09 12.54
CA ASN A 347 15.15 -0.48 13.84
C ASN A 347 15.62 -1.90 14.18
N THR A 348 16.45 -2.00 15.23
CA THR A 348 17.05 -3.25 15.72
C THR A 348 16.07 -4.11 16.52
N ASN A 349 14.77 -3.78 16.56
CA ASN A 349 13.78 -4.54 17.31
C ASN A 349 13.64 -5.96 16.75
N PRO A 350 13.96 -7.02 17.53
CA PRO A 350 13.90 -8.41 17.08
C PRO A 350 12.49 -8.93 16.77
N ARG A 351 11.44 -8.19 17.15
CA ARG A 351 10.03 -8.56 16.92
C ARG A 351 9.48 -8.05 15.60
N ILE A 352 10.26 -7.29 14.85
CA ILE A 352 9.83 -6.80 13.54
C ILE A 352 9.94 -7.96 12.54
N ILE A 353 8.79 -8.38 12.04
CA ILE A 353 8.63 -9.39 10.99
C ILE A 353 9.41 -9.00 9.71
N TYR A 354 9.77 -7.75 9.58
CA TYR A 354 10.34 -7.09 8.41
C TYR A 354 11.87 -6.97 8.40
N ARG A 355 12.58 -7.85 9.09
CA ARG A 355 14.06 -7.92 9.01
C ARG A 355 14.60 -8.45 7.68
N ASP A 356 13.72 -8.88 6.80
CA ASP A 356 14.13 -9.38 5.50
C ASP A 356 14.75 -8.25 4.67
N PRO A 357 16.01 -8.39 4.19
CA PRO A 357 16.63 -7.44 3.27
C PRO A 357 15.81 -7.17 2.01
N ALA A 358 14.96 -8.11 1.59
CA ALA A 358 14.04 -7.92 0.48
C ALA A 358 13.07 -6.76 0.74
N ILE A 359 12.67 -6.55 1.99
CA ILE A 359 11.77 -5.46 2.38
C ILE A 359 12.51 -4.12 2.47
N ALA A 360 13.79 -4.13 2.86
CA ALA A 360 14.62 -2.92 2.84
C ALA A 360 14.74 -2.32 1.41
N ASN A 361 14.65 -3.16 0.38
CA ASN A 361 14.65 -2.72 -1.02
C ASN A 361 13.33 -2.08 -1.48
N LEU A 362 12.24 -2.16 -0.70
CA LEU A 362 10.96 -1.47 -0.98
C LEU A 362 11.04 0.05 -0.83
N TYR A 363 12.10 0.59 -0.22
CA TYR A 363 12.33 2.04 -0.17
C TYR A 363 12.76 2.66 -1.51
N ALA A 364 13.10 1.86 -2.51
CA ALA A 364 13.24 2.39 -3.84
C ALA A 364 11.84 2.73 -4.38
N PRO A 365 11.52 3.99 -4.73
CA PRO A 365 10.23 4.33 -5.26
C PRO A 365 10.02 3.58 -6.60
N PRO A 366 9.20 2.54 -6.64
CA PRO A 366 9.11 1.71 -7.85
C PRO A 366 8.26 2.36 -8.92
N VAL A 367 7.53 3.44 -8.60
CA VAL A 367 6.39 3.85 -9.41
C VAL A 367 6.28 5.35 -9.52
N ASN A 368 6.04 5.84 -10.73
CA ASN A 368 5.57 7.20 -10.93
C ASN A 368 4.17 7.35 -10.33
N MET A 369 4.09 7.95 -9.15
CA MET A 369 2.85 8.10 -8.39
C MET A 369 1.82 9.03 -9.10
N GLU A 370 2.24 9.82 -10.08
CA GLU A 370 1.30 10.64 -10.85
C GLU A 370 0.31 9.80 -11.65
N LEU A 371 0.74 8.64 -12.16
CA LEU A 371 -0.17 7.73 -12.86
C LEU A 371 -1.19 7.09 -11.92
N MET A 372 -0.80 6.83 -10.67
CA MET A 372 -1.67 6.15 -9.72
C MET A 372 -2.85 7.00 -9.24
N LEU A 373 -2.67 8.31 -9.20
CA LEU A 373 -3.56 9.19 -8.46
C LEU A 373 -3.86 10.47 -9.23
N GLY A 374 -3.25 10.61 -10.41
CA GLY A 374 -3.38 11.77 -11.28
C GLY A 374 -4.71 11.81 -12.03
N GLU A 375 -4.77 12.72 -12.97
CA GLU A 375 -5.97 12.99 -13.78
C GLU A 375 -6.43 11.76 -14.58
N ALA A 376 -5.50 10.90 -15.01
CA ALA A 376 -5.79 9.69 -15.77
C ALA A 376 -6.40 8.53 -14.94
N ALA A 377 -6.26 8.56 -13.60
CA ALA A 377 -6.60 7.42 -12.76
C ALA A 377 -8.04 6.88 -12.96
N PRO A 378 -9.10 7.69 -13.03
CA PRO A 378 -10.46 7.16 -13.23
C PRO A 378 -10.64 6.44 -14.58
N ALA A 379 -10.00 6.93 -15.63
CA ALA A 379 -10.07 6.29 -16.96
C ALA A 379 -9.23 5.02 -17.02
N ILE A 380 -8.06 5.00 -16.37
CA ILE A 380 -7.22 3.80 -16.21
C ILE A 380 -7.97 2.72 -15.44
N GLU A 381 -8.62 3.10 -14.34
CA GLU A 381 -9.42 2.20 -13.51
C GLU A 381 -10.57 1.59 -14.32
N LEU A 382 -11.33 2.41 -15.05
CA LEU A 382 -12.44 1.96 -15.86
C LEU A 382 -11.99 1.04 -17.01
N TYR A 383 -10.91 1.40 -17.72
CA TYR A 383 -10.36 0.57 -18.80
C TYR A 383 -9.77 -0.74 -18.29
N GLY A 384 -9.02 -0.69 -17.20
CA GLY A 384 -8.49 -1.88 -16.52
C GLY A 384 -9.59 -2.81 -16.02
N ASP A 385 -10.65 -2.25 -15.41
CA ASP A 385 -11.79 -3.04 -14.97
C ASP A 385 -12.55 -3.66 -16.16
N THR A 386 -12.66 -2.95 -17.28
CA THR A 386 -13.24 -3.50 -18.51
C THR A 386 -12.46 -4.71 -19.01
N ILE A 387 -11.13 -4.70 -18.96
CA ILE A 387 -10.27 -5.84 -19.36
C ILE A 387 -10.41 -7.01 -18.38
N ILE A 388 -10.37 -6.72 -17.07
CA ILE A 388 -10.21 -7.75 -16.03
C ILE A 388 -11.57 -8.32 -15.59
N ALA A 389 -12.61 -7.48 -15.48
CA ALA A 389 -13.89 -7.89 -14.91
C ALA A 389 -14.94 -8.30 -15.94
N ASP A 390 -14.87 -7.82 -17.19
CA ASP A 390 -15.85 -8.18 -18.23
C ASP A 390 -15.63 -9.64 -18.69
N GLN A 391 -16.69 -10.46 -18.58
CA GLN A 391 -16.61 -11.89 -18.90
C GLN A 391 -16.34 -12.14 -20.39
N ASP A 392 -17.02 -11.42 -21.29
CA ASP A 392 -16.88 -11.63 -22.73
C ASP A 392 -15.45 -11.33 -23.20
N ILE A 393 -14.87 -10.25 -22.65
CA ILE A 393 -13.47 -9.87 -22.93
C ILE A 393 -12.51 -10.92 -22.41
N ARG A 394 -12.70 -11.41 -21.18
CA ARG A 394 -11.81 -12.46 -20.61
C ARG A 394 -11.86 -13.75 -21.42
N GLU A 395 -13.04 -14.18 -21.84
CA GLU A 395 -13.19 -15.37 -22.68
C GLU A 395 -12.49 -15.19 -24.02
N LEU A 396 -12.65 -14.05 -24.64
CA LEU A 396 -11.99 -13.74 -25.91
C LEU A 396 -10.46 -13.58 -25.77
N LEU A 397 -9.99 -12.91 -24.72
CA LEU A 397 -8.56 -12.82 -24.41
C LEU A 397 -7.94 -14.20 -24.22
N LYS A 398 -8.64 -15.08 -23.47
CA LYS A 398 -8.19 -16.45 -23.26
C LYS A 398 -8.12 -17.23 -24.59
N MET A 399 -9.09 -17.07 -25.48
CA MET A 399 -9.07 -17.72 -26.80
C MET A 399 -7.87 -17.24 -27.62
N VAL A 400 -7.64 -15.94 -27.72
CA VAL A 400 -6.51 -15.36 -28.48
C VAL A 400 -5.18 -15.82 -27.89
N VAL A 401 -5.01 -15.72 -26.56
CA VAL A 401 -3.77 -16.13 -25.88
C VAL A 401 -3.50 -17.62 -26.06
N ASN A 402 -4.54 -18.47 -25.96
CA ASN A 402 -4.39 -19.90 -26.22
C ASN A 402 -3.93 -20.17 -27.64
N ARG A 403 -4.50 -19.50 -28.64
CA ARG A 403 -4.13 -19.69 -30.05
C ARG A 403 -2.67 -19.29 -30.30
N ILE A 404 -2.19 -18.20 -29.71
CA ILE A 404 -0.78 -17.79 -29.79
C ILE A 404 0.14 -18.86 -29.20
N VAL A 405 -0.20 -19.37 -28.01
CA VAL A 405 0.57 -20.42 -27.33
C VAL A 405 0.58 -21.72 -28.15
N GLU A 406 -0.56 -22.15 -28.69
CA GLU A 406 -0.67 -23.34 -29.52
C GLU A 406 0.24 -23.23 -30.76
N LYS A 407 0.21 -22.11 -31.47
CA LYS A 407 1.10 -21.88 -32.61
C LYS A 407 2.58 -21.96 -32.23
N TYR A 408 2.94 -21.41 -31.08
CA TYR A 408 4.32 -21.48 -30.58
C TYR A 408 4.72 -22.93 -30.23
N ILE A 409 3.87 -23.65 -29.48
CA ILE A 409 4.16 -25.05 -29.11
C ILE A 409 4.25 -25.95 -30.32
N ASN A 410 3.43 -25.72 -31.34
CA ASN A 410 3.48 -26.48 -32.61
C ASN A 410 4.64 -26.10 -33.49
N GLY A 411 5.43 -25.08 -33.15
CA GLY A 411 6.54 -24.59 -33.95
C GLY A 411 6.12 -23.80 -35.22
N GLU A 412 4.87 -23.35 -35.28
CA GLU A 412 4.35 -22.52 -36.37
C GLU A 412 4.88 -21.09 -36.31
N ILE A 413 5.18 -20.61 -35.12
CA ILE A 413 5.80 -19.30 -34.86
C ILE A 413 7.01 -19.43 -33.94
N GLY A 414 7.99 -18.53 -34.12
CA GLY A 414 9.15 -18.43 -33.25
C GLY A 414 8.88 -17.62 -31.97
N LEU A 415 9.87 -17.61 -31.07
CA LEU A 415 9.74 -16.91 -29.79
C LEU A 415 9.55 -15.40 -29.99
N GLU A 416 10.18 -14.79 -30.97
CA GLU A 416 10.04 -13.37 -31.30
C GLU A 416 8.60 -13.03 -31.73
N GLU A 417 8.04 -13.86 -32.64
CA GLU A 417 6.66 -13.70 -33.10
C GLU A 417 5.66 -13.94 -31.95
N TYR A 418 5.94 -14.92 -31.11
CA TYR A 418 5.13 -15.18 -29.90
C TYR A 418 4.99 -13.89 -29.05
N TYR A 419 6.10 -13.25 -28.69
CA TYR A 419 6.04 -12.00 -27.93
C TYR A 419 5.40 -10.86 -28.71
N LYS A 420 5.62 -10.76 -30.01
CA LYS A 420 4.98 -9.78 -30.87
C LYS A 420 3.45 -9.93 -30.86
N TYR A 421 2.94 -11.15 -30.93
CA TYR A 421 1.50 -11.39 -30.84
C TYR A 421 0.96 -11.08 -29.46
N LEU A 422 1.68 -11.42 -28.38
CA LEU A 422 1.27 -11.02 -27.04
C LEU A 422 1.21 -9.49 -26.87
N ASP A 423 2.16 -8.76 -27.45
CA ASP A 423 2.14 -7.30 -27.42
C ASP A 423 0.91 -6.75 -28.16
N MET A 424 0.49 -7.35 -29.26
CA MET A 424 -0.74 -6.99 -29.98
C MET A 424 -2.01 -7.24 -29.14
N VAL A 425 -2.02 -8.25 -28.26
CA VAL A 425 -3.15 -8.51 -27.34
C VAL A 425 -3.44 -7.31 -26.43
N GLY A 426 -2.41 -6.64 -25.93
CA GLY A 426 -2.54 -5.55 -24.97
C GLY A 426 -2.44 -4.14 -25.54
N GLN A 427 -2.27 -3.98 -26.86
CA GLN A 427 -2.16 -2.64 -27.44
C GLN A 427 -3.37 -1.76 -27.11
N PRO A 428 -3.16 -0.44 -26.85
CA PRO A 428 -4.25 0.49 -26.66
C PRO A 428 -5.22 0.51 -27.83
N VAL A 429 -6.53 0.55 -27.54
CA VAL A 429 -7.58 0.47 -28.56
C VAL A 429 -7.82 1.82 -29.25
N GLU A 430 -8.18 1.77 -30.55
CA GLU A 430 -8.85 2.86 -31.23
C GLU A 430 -10.35 2.79 -30.93
N PHE A 431 -10.95 3.91 -30.59
CA PHE A 431 -12.38 4.00 -30.24
C PHE A 431 -12.96 5.35 -30.69
N VAL A 432 -14.29 5.45 -30.70
CA VAL A 432 -14.98 6.71 -30.90
C VAL A 432 -15.04 7.45 -29.56
N ASP A 433 -14.38 8.60 -29.51
CA ASP A 433 -14.31 9.43 -28.32
C ASP A 433 -15.70 10.03 -27.99
N PRO A 434 -16.30 9.68 -26.86
CA PRO A 434 -17.63 10.22 -26.51
C PRO A 434 -17.65 11.72 -26.22
N LEU A 435 -16.48 12.35 -26.00
CA LEU A 435 -16.39 13.81 -25.80
C LEU A 435 -16.41 14.58 -27.12
N THR A 436 -15.84 14.02 -28.19
CA THR A 436 -15.64 14.72 -29.46
C THR A 436 -16.37 14.08 -30.64
N GLY A 437 -16.82 12.84 -30.53
CA GLY A 437 -17.39 12.04 -31.61
C GLY A 437 -16.38 11.58 -32.66
N GLY A 438 -15.10 11.91 -32.50
CA GLY A 438 -14.01 11.54 -33.40
C GLY A 438 -13.35 10.22 -33.00
N LYS A 439 -12.65 9.57 -33.97
CA LYS A 439 -11.80 8.41 -33.66
C LYS A 439 -10.53 8.85 -32.95
N THR A 440 -10.15 8.12 -31.91
CA THR A 440 -8.95 8.35 -31.12
C THR A 440 -8.39 7.04 -30.57
N VAL A 441 -7.14 7.05 -30.11
CA VAL A 441 -6.50 5.91 -29.43
C VAL A 441 -6.43 6.18 -27.94
N PHE A 442 -6.61 5.15 -27.12
CA PHE A 442 -6.51 5.24 -25.66
C PHE A 442 -5.04 5.41 -25.23
N THR A 443 -4.53 6.62 -25.39
CA THR A 443 -3.20 7.05 -24.93
C THR A 443 -3.28 7.57 -23.50
N LEU A 444 -2.12 7.79 -22.86
CA LEU A 444 -2.06 8.39 -21.51
C LEU A 444 -2.71 9.81 -21.50
N ASP A 445 -2.48 10.62 -22.54
CA ASP A 445 -3.08 11.95 -22.61
C ASP A 445 -4.60 11.86 -22.76
N LYS A 446 -5.10 10.93 -23.58
CA LYS A 446 -6.54 10.66 -23.67
C LYS A 446 -7.11 10.14 -22.35
N ALA A 447 -6.37 9.31 -21.61
CA ALA A 447 -6.77 8.85 -20.29
C ALA A 447 -6.88 10.00 -19.26
N ARG A 448 -6.00 11.02 -19.34
CA ARG A 448 -6.11 12.25 -18.52
C ARG A 448 -7.37 13.05 -18.85
N GLU A 449 -7.62 13.25 -20.12
CA GLU A 449 -8.80 13.97 -20.59
C GLU A 449 -10.10 13.28 -20.14
N LEU A 450 -10.21 11.98 -20.39
CA LEU A 450 -11.36 11.20 -19.97
C LEU A 450 -11.49 11.13 -18.44
N GLY A 451 -10.39 11.01 -17.72
CA GLY A 451 -10.38 10.98 -16.25
C GLY A 451 -10.89 12.30 -15.65
N ASN A 452 -10.54 13.45 -16.24
CA ASN A 452 -11.08 14.74 -15.86
C ASN A 452 -12.59 14.85 -16.19
N ALA A 453 -13.01 14.33 -17.33
CA ALA A 453 -14.42 14.28 -17.71
C ALA A 453 -15.26 13.41 -16.76
N ILE A 454 -14.72 12.25 -16.32
CA ILE A 454 -15.34 11.39 -15.30
C ILE A 454 -15.50 12.15 -13.98
N ARG A 455 -14.44 12.82 -13.50
CA ARG A 455 -14.48 13.58 -12.24
C ARG A 455 -15.46 14.75 -12.25
N SER A 456 -15.62 15.39 -13.40
CA SER A 456 -16.57 16.50 -13.58
C SER A 456 -17.99 16.05 -13.89
N ASN A 457 -18.24 14.74 -13.97
CA ASN A 457 -19.49 14.14 -14.42
C ASN A 457 -19.91 14.62 -15.82
N SER A 458 -18.93 14.93 -16.70
CA SER A 458 -19.19 15.38 -18.07
C SER A 458 -19.36 14.21 -19.05
N ILE A 459 -19.13 12.98 -18.58
CA ILE A 459 -19.25 11.75 -19.35
C ILE A 459 -19.94 10.67 -18.52
N ASP A 460 -20.79 9.87 -19.15
CA ASP A 460 -21.36 8.67 -18.55
C ASP A 460 -20.33 7.54 -18.55
N THR A 461 -20.00 7.04 -17.36
CA THR A 461 -19.01 5.96 -17.18
C THR A 461 -19.47 4.63 -17.75
N GLU A 462 -20.76 4.32 -17.73
CA GLU A 462 -21.31 3.11 -18.32
C GLU A 462 -21.25 3.16 -19.87
N GLU A 463 -21.53 4.31 -20.45
CA GLU A 463 -21.36 4.52 -21.89
C GLU A 463 -19.89 4.39 -22.29
N LEU A 464 -18.98 5.03 -21.57
CA LEU A 464 -17.56 4.93 -21.84
C LEU A 464 -17.05 3.50 -21.68
N LYS A 465 -17.50 2.75 -20.66
CA LYS A 465 -17.17 1.34 -20.47
C LYS A 465 -17.63 0.49 -21.66
N LYS A 466 -18.82 0.76 -22.17
CA LYS A 466 -19.32 0.08 -23.37
C LYS A 466 -18.46 0.39 -24.60
N VAL A 467 -18.08 1.63 -24.80
CA VAL A 467 -17.19 2.04 -25.91
C VAL A 467 -15.85 1.31 -25.84
N PHE A 468 -15.24 1.22 -24.66
CA PHE A 468 -14.02 0.46 -24.44
C PHE A 468 -14.22 -1.03 -24.73
N LYS A 469 -15.30 -1.63 -24.22
CA LYS A 469 -15.63 -3.03 -24.45
C LYS A 469 -15.73 -3.34 -25.94
N ASP A 470 -16.51 -2.57 -26.70
CA ASP A 470 -16.72 -2.78 -28.13
C ASP A 470 -15.41 -2.66 -28.92
N ALA A 471 -14.56 -1.69 -28.57
CA ALA A 471 -13.26 -1.49 -29.19
C ALA A 471 -12.28 -2.64 -28.90
N ILE A 472 -12.22 -3.12 -27.64
CA ILE A 472 -11.38 -4.25 -27.23
C ILE A 472 -11.83 -5.54 -27.98
N ILE A 473 -13.10 -5.83 -28.00
CA ILE A 473 -13.68 -7.01 -28.69
C ILE A 473 -13.36 -6.95 -30.19
N SER A 474 -13.52 -5.78 -30.84
CA SER A 474 -13.20 -5.62 -32.27
C SER A 474 -11.74 -5.91 -32.56
N ARG A 475 -10.81 -5.37 -31.75
CA ARG A 475 -9.37 -5.62 -31.90
C ARG A 475 -9.03 -7.11 -31.72
N LEU A 476 -9.54 -7.75 -30.67
CA LEU A 476 -9.23 -9.15 -30.36
C LEU A 476 -9.78 -10.08 -31.43
N ASN A 477 -10.97 -9.82 -31.98
CA ASN A 477 -11.52 -10.59 -33.10
C ASN A 477 -10.67 -10.46 -34.36
N THR A 478 -10.17 -9.23 -34.67
CA THR A 478 -9.26 -9.02 -35.79
C THR A 478 -7.94 -9.78 -35.59
N LEU A 479 -7.41 -9.77 -34.36
CA LEU A 479 -6.20 -10.51 -34.02
C LEU A 479 -6.40 -12.04 -34.18
N LEU A 480 -7.54 -12.55 -33.70
CA LEU A 480 -7.87 -13.97 -33.83
C LEU A 480 -7.95 -14.41 -35.30
N GLN A 481 -8.63 -13.62 -36.16
CA GLN A 481 -8.67 -13.87 -37.61
C GLN A 481 -7.29 -13.87 -38.25
N ASN A 482 -6.35 -13.05 -37.76
CA ASN A 482 -4.98 -13.03 -38.28
C ASN A 482 -4.13 -14.21 -37.79
N LEU A 483 -4.57 -14.87 -36.72
CA LEU A 483 -3.91 -16.07 -36.19
C LEU A 483 -4.42 -17.37 -36.83
N ASP A 484 -5.59 -17.38 -37.45
CA ASP A 484 -6.14 -18.52 -38.18
C ASP A 484 -5.49 -18.61 -39.58
#